data_6e20439521aab6cb55ff1cbfabf95ff9
#
_entry.id   6e20439521aab6cb55ff1cbfabf95ff9
#
_cell.length_a   1.000
_cell.length_b   1.000
_cell.length_c   1.000
_cell.angle_alpha   90.00
_cell.angle_beta   90.00
_cell.angle_gamma   90.00
#
_symmetry.space_group_name_H-M   'P 1'
#
loop_
_entity.id
_entity.type
_entity.pdbx_description
1 polymer ?
#
loop_
_entity_poly.entity_id
_entity_poly.type
_entity_poly.pdbx_seq_one_letter_code
_entity_poly.pdbx_strand_id
1 'polypeptide(L)'
;MKYLLLLVSVFSISILSSQELKVDYNISDESDEINTATITINAMGGNAPYKYYWSDKGVNQSTTTLSNATEGKEYTVRVVDASNAESTVVIDVPTVSIPEKLSASFAPVVGFMDTYFFFDPFYGLGLYDNRVKDDNGNVLLNPNGTERTIKVPFLVIWLVLGALFFTFRFKFINIRGIKHSLDLVRGKYDDPTAVGEVTHFQALATAVSGTVGLGNIAGVAVAISTGGPGATFWLILAGLLGMSSKFVECALGVKYRVLEEDGTISGGPMQYLKRGFEERGFKKIGKGLSVIYAFIIILAAFAAGAMFQSNQAAAQLSSVLGVGGVAKTIIGVGIAILVGIVIVGGLKGIAKVTDKVVPSMAGLYILMCLIVIGANIGGIGSAFGLIIDGAFQPQALYGGFIGVMVLGFQRAAFSNEAGLGSASIAHSAAKTNHPVSEGFVALLEPFIDTVVVCTLTALVLIFTGTYTGETATGSALTAVAFGKVIPGASIFLTIAIFLFAFSTILTWSYYGVQAAQSLFGETKIVTNIFKIVFLMTVILGASIGLGAVIDFADMMFLTLAIPNLIGLYLMSGSVSKDLKVYMEKVKSGVIVKTKK
;
A
#
# COMPACT_ATOMS: atom_id res chain seq x y z
N MET A 1 -75.11 29.69 10.99
CA MET A 1 -73.66 29.43 11.10
C MET A 1 -73.25 28.43 12.20
N LYS A 2 -74.28 27.64 12.73
CA LYS A 2 -74.04 26.60 13.74
C LYS A 2 -74.25 25.16 13.23
N TYR A 3 -74.66 25.01 11.97
CA TYR A 3 -74.87 23.70 11.33
C TYR A 3 -73.88 23.36 10.24
N LEU A 4 -72.93 24.27 9.97
CA LEU A 4 -71.85 24.04 8.98
C LEU A 4 -70.55 23.48 9.61
N LEU A 5 -70.50 23.51 10.97
CA LEU A 5 -69.36 22.99 11.73
C LEU A 5 -69.53 21.55 12.20
N LEU A 6 -70.73 20.98 12.03
CA LEU A 6 -71.01 19.61 12.41
C LEU A 6 -70.89 18.61 11.24
N LEU A 7 -70.71 19.10 10.00
CA LEU A 7 -70.55 18.26 8.81
C LEU A 7 -69.12 18.08 8.40
N VAL A 8 -68.15 18.80 9.03
CA VAL A 8 -66.72 18.64 8.79
C VAL A 8 -66.08 17.69 9.83
N SER A 9 -66.75 17.37 10.93
CA SER A 9 -66.25 16.45 11.97
C SER A 9 -66.64 14.98 11.79
N VAL A 10 -67.40 14.62 10.74
CA VAL A 10 -67.86 13.24 10.50
C VAL A 10 -67.15 12.62 9.25
N PHE A 11 -66.30 13.38 8.53
CA PHE A 11 -65.54 12.85 7.38
C PHE A 11 -64.02 12.82 7.59
N SER A 12 -63.56 12.79 8.85
CA SER A 12 -62.23 12.28 9.18
C SER A 12 -62.34 10.77 9.43
N ILE A 13 -62.88 10.04 8.49
CA ILE A 13 -62.58 8.63 8.35
C ILE A 13 -61.11 8.60 7.92
N SER A 14 -60.27 8.27 8.89
CA SER A 14 -58.90 7.83 8.63
C SER A 14 -58.96 6.75 7.57
N ILE A 15 -58.61 7.08 6.35
CA ILE A 15 -58.16 6.08 5.40
C ILE A 15 -56.87 5.54 6.02
N LEU A 16 -56.99 4.52 6.90
CA LEU A 16 -55.93 3.58 7.14
C LEU A 16 -55.69 2.92 5.77
N SER A 17 -54.82 3.52 4.96
CA SER A 17 -54.23 2.78 3.88
C SER A 17 -53.46 1.66 4.58
N SER A 18 -53.98 0.43 4.53
CA SER A 18 -53.20 -0.73 4.86
C SER A 18 -51.93 -0.63 3.98
N GLN A 19 -50.83 -0.29 4.61
CA GLN A 19 -49.54 -0.34 3.88
C GLN A 19 -49.39 -1.80 3.45
N GLU A 20 -49.18 -1.98 2.14
CA GLU A 20 -48.91 -3.29 1.54
C GLU A 20 -47.79 -3.98 2.30
N LEU A 21 -47.94 -5.26 2.63
CA LEU A 21 -46.92 -6.04 3.32
C LEU A 21 -45.69 -6.14 2.41
N LYS A 22 -44.61 -5.49 2.79
CA LYS A 22 -43.30 -5.54 2.11
C LYS A 22 -42.33 -6.34 2.94
N VAL A 23 -41.56 -7.17 2.28
CA VAL A 23 -40.52 -8.00 2.89
C VAL A 23 -39.19 -7.63 2.29
N ASP A 24 -38.29 -7.22 3.14
CA ASP A 24 -36.86 -6.98 2.82
C ASP A 24 -36.02 -8.01 3.56
N TYR A 25 -34.79 -8.24 3.11
CA TYR A 25 -33.90 -9.19 3.74
C TYR A 25 -32.45 -8.69 3.75
N ASN A 26 -31.68 -9.18 4.72
CA ASN A 26 -30.25 -8.99 4.81
C ASN A 26 -29.58 -10.35 4.94
N ILE A 27 -28.47 -10.54 4.20
CA ILE A 27 -27.63 -11.74 4.29
C ILE A 27 -26.33 -11.29 4.95
N SER A 28 -25.97 -11.93 6.06
CA SER A 28 -24.70 -11.74 6.75
C SER A 28 -23.96 -13.07 6.79
N ASP A 29 -22.65 -13.04 6.49
CA ASP A 29 -21.80 -14.21 6.64
C ASP A 29 -21.60 -14.51 8.13
N GLU A 30 -21.72 -15.79 8.51
CA GLU A 30 -21.29 -16.24 9.83
C GLU A 30 -19.78 -16.47 9.80
N SER A 31 -19.04 -15.69 10.58
CA SER A 31 -17.58 -15.63 10.55
C SER A 31 -16.87 -16.91 11.01
N ASP A 32 -17.59 -17.89 11.57
CA ASP A 32 -17.01 -19.06 12.24
C ASP A 32 -17.22 -20.39 11.49
N GLU A 33 -18.10 -20.48 10.49
CA GLU A 33 -18.30 -21.69 9.69
C GLU A 33 -18.18 -21.42 8.18
N ILE A 34 -17.31 -22.18 7.53
CA ILE A 34 -17.07 -22.10 6.08
C ILE A 34 -18.31 -22.59 5.32
N ASN A 35 -18.84 -21.78 4.40
CA ASN A 35 -20.01 -22.02 3.53
C ASN A 35 -21.39 -21.86 4.17
N THR A 36 -21.54 -21.06 5.22
CA THR A 36 -22.82 -20.74 5.81
C THR A 36 -23.05 -19.24 5.96
N ALA A 37 -24.30 -18.82 5.82
CA ALA A 37 -24.73 -17.44 5.99
C ALA A 37 -25.94 -17.38 6.91
N THR A 38 -26.16 -16.21 7.52
CA THR A 38 -27.39 -15.93 8.26
C THR A 38 -28.27 -14.97 7.46
N ILE A 39 -29.50 -15.40 7.17
CA ILE A 39 -30.49 -14.58 6.48
C ILE A 39 -31.44 -13.98 7.54
N THR A 40 -31.56 -12.66 7.56
CA THR A 40 -32.50 -11.93 8.45
C THR A 40 -33.56 -11.27 7.60
N ILE A 41 -34.84 -11.50 7.96
CA ILE A 41 -36.02 -10.96 7.28
C ILE A 41 -36.54 -9.76 8.04
N ASN A 42 -36.80 -8.68 7.32
CA ASN A 42 -37.45 -7.46 7.80
C ASN A 42 -38.80 -7.29 7.11
N ALA A 43 -39.90 -7.56 7.84
CA ALA A 43 -41.22 -7.31 7.34
C ALA A 43 -41.66 -5.88 7.72
N MET A 44 -42.20 -5.15 6.76
CA MET A 44 -42.69 -3.78 6.90
C MET A 44 -44.08 -3.62 6.27
N GLY A 45 -44.93 -2.78 6.85
CA GLY A 45 -46.34 -2.65 6.42
C GLY A 45 -47.20 -3.81 6.91
N GLY A 46 -48.42 -3.95 6.44
CA GLY A 46 -49.38 -4.94 6.93
C GLY A 46 -49.74 -4.79 8.42
N ASN A 47 -50.31 -5.83 9.02
CA ASN A 47 -50.74 -5.86 10.42
C ASN A 47 -49.88 -6.86 11.23
N ALA A 48 -49.08 -6.37 12.18
CA ALA A 48 -48.33 -7.24 13.10
C ALA A 48 -49.28 -8.02 14.04
N PRO A 49 -48.92 -9.23 14.54
CA PRO A 49 -47.63 -9.90 14.39
C PRO A 49 -47.48 -10.65 13.06
N TYR A 50 -46.21 -10.78 12.60
CA TYR A 50 -45.87 -11.51 11.38
C TYR A 50 -45.49 -12.95 11.70
N LYS A 51 -45.80 -13.89 10.77
CA LYS A 51 -45.37 -15.29 10.80
C LYS A 51 -44.50 -15.58 9.59
N TYR A 52 -43.38 -16.27 9.80
CA TYR A 52 -42.37 -16.56 8.78
C TYR A 52 -42.32 -18.06 8.48
N TYR A 53 -42.41 -18.43 7.22
CA TYR A 53 -42.44 -19.84 6.77
C TYR A 53 -41.30 -20.03 5.77
N TRP A 54 -40.29 -20.80 6.17
CA TRP A 54 -39.14 -21.10 5.35
C TRP A 54 -39.30 -22.42 4.60
N SER A 55 -39.07 -22.46 3.27
CA SER A 55 -39.40 -23.62 2.43
C SER A 55 -38.43 -24.79 2.55
N ASP A 56 -37.19 -24.57 2.96
CA ASP A 56 -36.11 -25.56 2.83
C ASP A 56 -36.02 -26.60 3.97
N LYS A 57 -36.82 -26.51 5.04
CA LYS A 57 -36.72 -27.43 6.19
C LYS A 57 -38.02 -28.10 6.63
N GLY A 58 -39.11 -27.96 5.90
CA GLY A 58 -40.40 -28.55 6.34
C GLY A 58 -40.84 -28.14 7.75
N VAL A 59 -40.25 -27.10 8.32
CA VAL A 59 -40.45 -26.64 9.69
C VAL A 59 -41.00 -25.22 9.63
N ASN A 60 -42.17 -25.02 10.28
CA ASN A 60 -42.68 -23.69 10.61
C ASN A 60 -41.74 -23.01 11.59
N GLN A 61 -40.64 -22.42 11.10
CA GLN A 61 -39.82 -21.55 11.93
C GLN A 61 -40.46 -20.17 11.95
N SER A 62 -41.03 -19.82 13.09
CA SER A 62 -41.58 -18.46 13.34
C SER A 62 -40.49 -17.45 13.64
N THR A 63 -39.27 -17.68 13.17
CA THR A 63 -38.10 -16.82 13.41
C THR A 63 -37.81 -15.94 12.20
N THR A 64 -37.48 -14.69 12.46
CA THR A 64 -37.06 -13.71 11.48
C THR A 64 -35.70 -14.05 10.88
N THR A 65 -34.93 -14.98 11.46
CA THR A 65 -33.55 -15.29 11.11
C THR A 65 -33.42 -16.76 10.80
N LEU A 66 -32.78 -17.08 9.68
CA LEU A 66 -32.32 -18.41 9.31
C LEU A 66 -30.78 -18.44 9.38
N SER A 67 -30.26 -19.10 10.43
CA SER A 67 -28.84 -19.37 10.58
C SER A 67 -28.42 -20.61 9.79
N ASN A 68 -27.16 -20.70 9.40
CA ASN A 68 -26.58 -21.81 8.63
C ASN A 68 -27.23 -22.02 7.24
N ALA A 69 -27.63 -20.94 6.58
CA ALA A 69 -28.07 -21.01 5.19
C ALA A 69 -26.86 -21.37 4.31
N THR A 70 -27.00 -22.39 3.48
CA THR A 70 -25.90 -22.88 2.63
C THR A 70 -25.70 -21.97 1.44
N GLU A 71 -24.43 -21.57 1.18
CA GLU A 71 -24.05 -20.81 0.01
C GLU A 71 -24.45 -21.48 -1.31
N GLY A 72 -24.85 -20.70 -2.29
CA GLY A 72 -25.29 -21.17 -3.62
C GLY A 72 -26.64 -21.87 -3.63
N LYS A 73 -27.39 -21.80 -2.52
CA LYS A 73 -28.75 -22.30 -2.45
C LYS A 73 -29.75 -21.15 -2.46
N GLU A 74 -30.91 -21.43 -3.07
CA GLU A 74 -32.09 -20.57 -3.07
C GLU A 74 -32.99 -20.91 -1.89
N TYR A 75 -33.37 -19.91 -1.11
CA TYR A 75 -34.27 -20.02 0.01
C TYR A 75 -35.54 -19.20 -0.26
N THR A 76 -36.70 -19.76 0.01
CA THR A 76 -37.96 -19.05 -0.11
C THR A 76 -38.54 -18.83 1.28
N VAL A 77 -38.86 -17.59 1.61
CA VAL A 77 -39.61 -17.25 2.83
C VAL A 77 -40.98 -16.66 2.47
N ARG A 78 -42.01 -17.19 3.05
CA ARG A 78 -43.35 -16.62 3.00
C ARG A 78 -43.66 -15.96 4.33
N VAL A 79 -43.97 -14.68 4.29
CA VAL A 79 -44.37 -13.88 5.47
C VAL A 79 -45.85 -13.66 5.42
N VAL A 80 -46.52 -13.93 6.53
CA VAL A 80 -47.99 -13.77 6.70
C VAL A 80 -48.25 -12.81 7.85
N ASP A 81 -49.03 -11.78 7.63
CA ASP A 81 -49.44 -10.83 8.65
C ASP A 81 -50.67 -11.30 9.45
N ALA A 82 -51.09 -10.56 10.48
CA ALA A 82 -52.23 -10.88 11.30
C ALA A 82 -53.59 -10.81 10.55
N SER A 83 -53.65 -10.16 9.40
CA SER A 83 -54.82 -10.09 8.52
C SER A 83 -54.82 -11.17 7.42
N ASN A 84 -53.90 -12.10 7.46
CA ASN A 84 -53.64 -13.12 6.45
C ASN A 84 -53.18 -12.56 5.08
N ALA A 85 -52.63 -11.34 5.02
CA ALA A 85 -51.95 -10.89 3.86
C ALA A 85 -50.57 -11.59 3.76
N GLU A 86 -50.21 -12.03 2.57
CA GLU A 86 -49.01 -12.83 2.33
C GLU A 86 -48.04 -12.12 1.37
N SER A 87 -46.75 -12.20 1.68
CA SER A 87 -45.68 -11.80 0.78
C SER A 87 -44.61 -12.90 0.76
N THR A 88 -44.16 -13.27 -0.42
CA THR A 88 -43.16 -14.31 -0.60
C THR A 88 -41.93 -13.72 -1.28
N VAL A 89 -40.77 -13.97 -0.68
CA VAL A 89 -39.46 -13.53 -1.21
C VAL A 89 -38.59 -14.75 -1.45
N VAL A 90 -37.98 -14.77 -2.61
CA VAL A 90 -36.94 -15.76 -2.98
C VAL A 90 -35.60 -15.11 -2.74
N ILE A 91 -34.72 -15.79 -2.01
CA ILE A 91 -33.43 -15.30 -1.56
C ILE A 91 -32.35 -16.25 -2.09
N ASP A 92 -31.57 -15.76 -3.00
CA ASP A 92 -30.41 -16.50 -3.49
C ASP A 92 -29.22 -16.19 -2.59
N VAL A 93 -28.68 -17.19 -1.88
CA VAL A 93 -27.49 -17.03 -1.04
C VAL A 93 -26.27 -17.11 -1.95
N PRO A 94 -25.55 -15.99 -2.14
CA PRO A 94 -24.42 -15.98 -3.04
C PRO A 94 -23.37 -16.99 -2.60
N THR A 95 -22.73 -17.67 -3.56
CA THR A 95 -21.54 -18.47 -3.29
C THR A 95 -20.40 -17.52 -2.99
N VAL A 96 -19.80 -17.62 -1.79
CA VAL A 96 -18.56 -16.89 -1.49
C VAL A 96 -17.47 -17.38 -2.43
N SER A 97 -16.95 -16.47 -3.22
CA SER A 97 -15.94 -16.81 -4.22
C SER A 97 -14.64 -17.30 -3.55
N ILE A 98 -13.86 -18.14 -4.24
CA ILE A 98 -12.54 -18.57 -3.73
C ILE A 98 -11.68 -17.37 -3.27
N PRO A 99 -11.65 -16.23 -3.98
CA PRO A 99 -10.97 -15.02 -3.53
C PRO A 99 -11.45 -14.47 -2.17
N GLU A 100 -12.75 -14.50 -1.90
CA GLU A 100 -13.32 -14.03 -0.63
C GLU A 100 -12.99 -14.96 0.53
N LYS A 101 -13.08 -16.29 0.32
CA LYS A 101 -12.65 -17.30 1.31
C LYS A 101 -11.18 -17.16 1.66
N LEU A 102 -10.36 -16.87 0.65
CA LEU A 102 -8.94 -16.65 0.85
C LEU A 102 -8.67 -15.33 1.59
N SER A 103 -9.40 -14.27 1.27
CA SER A 103 -9.35 -12.99 2.00
C SER A 103 -9.70 -13.19 3.48
N ALA A 104 -10.74 -13.96 3.78
CA ALA A 104 -11.14 -14.29 5.15
C ALA A 104 -10.06 -15.09 5.90
N SER A 105 -9.32 -15.98 5.22
CA SER A 105 -8.23 -16.74 5.86
C SER A 105 -7.03 -15.89 6.27
N PHE A 106 -6.85 -14.68 5.72
CA PHE A 106 -5.83 -13.73 6.15
C PHE A 106 -6.25 -12.90 7.37
N ALA A 107 -7.56 -12.77 7.65
CA ALA A 107 -8.07 -11.94 8.73
C ALA A 107 -7.47 -12.25 10.11
N PRO A 108 -7.29 -13.51 10.54
CA PRO A 108 -6.65 -13.82 11.82
C PRO A 108 -5.18 -13.38 11.89
N VAL A 109 -4.44 -13.52 10.79
CA VAL A 109 -3.02 -13.08 10.71
C VAL A 109 -2.94 -11.57 10.77
N VAL A 110 -3.81 -10.88 10.04
CA VAL A 110 -3.94 -9.41 10.05
C VAL A 110 -4.29 -8.92 11.46
N GLY A 111 -5.28 -9.54 12.13
CA GLY A 111 -5.67 -9.20 13.50
C GLY A 111 -4.56 -9.42 14.53
N PHE A 112 -3.82 -10.52 14.42
CA PHE A 112 -2.64 -10.76 15.26
C PHE A 112 -1.59 -9.66 15.07
N MET A 113 -1.25 -9.34 13.83
CA MET A 113 -0.25 -8.33 13.54
C MET A 113 -0.69 -6.92 13.93
N ASP A 114 -1.96 -6.57 13.73
CA ASP A 114 -2.53 -5.30 14.19
C ASP A 114 -2.36 -5.14 15.71
N THR A 115 -2.63 -6.20 16.45
CA THR A 115 -2.54 -6.18 17.91
C THR A 115 -1.11 -5.99 18.42
N TYR A 116 -0.12 -6.66 17.82
CA TYR A 116 1.24 -6.71 18.36
C TYR A 116 2.23 -5.74 17.70
N PHE A 117 2.05 -5.39 16.43
CA PHE A 117 2.98 -4.54 15.69
C PHE A 117 2.42 -3.16 15.36
N PHE A 118 1.09 -3.05 15.27
CA PHE A 118 0.40 -1.79 15.02
C PHE A 118 -0.29 -1.25 16.28
N PHE A 119 0.12 -1.70 17.47
CA PHE A 119 -0.39 -1.13 18.71
C PHE A 119 -0.06 0.36 18.81
N ASP A 120 -0.97 1.09 19.44
CA ASP A 120 -0.83 2.52 19.68
C ASP A 120 -0.31 2.76 21.09
N PRO A 121 0.98 3.10 21.27
CA PRO A 121 1.56 3.31 22.59
C PRO A 121 1.00 4.57 23.28
N PHE A 122 0.62 5.59 22.53
CA PHE A 122 0.13 6.83 23.10
C PHE A 122 -1.31 6.70 23.63
N TYR A 123 -2.16 6.01 22.87
CA TYR A 123 -3.50 5.67 23.34
C TYR A 123 -3.45 4.72 24.55
N GLY A 124 -2.58 3.70 24.49
CA GLY A 124 -2.38 2.77 25.61
C GLY A 124 -1.87 3.44 26.90
N LEU A 125 -1.16 4.57 26.79
CA LEU A 125 -0.73 5.39 27.92
C LEU A 125 -1.74 6.47 28.32
N GLY A 126 -2.88 6.55 27.66
CA GLY A 126 -3.92 7.57 27.93
C GLY A 126 -3.53 9.00 27.55
N LEU A 127 -2.59 9.18 26.61
CA LEU A 127 -2.07 10.50 26.25
C LEU A 127 -2.98 11.27 25.30
N TYR A 128 -3.93 10.61 24.65
CA TYR A 128 -4.92 11.25 23.78
C TYR A 128 -6.19 10.39 23.65
N ASP A 129 -7.29 11.03 23.23
CA ASP A 129 -8.54 10.37 22.85
C ASP A 129 -8.44 9.99 21.36
N ASN A 130 -8.50 8.69 21.05
CA ASN A 130 -8.36 8.20 19.67
C ASN A 130 -9.66 8.28 18.86
N ARG A 131 -10.79 8.74 19.45
CA ARG A 131 -12.07 8.88 18.76
C ARG A 131 -12.09 10.11 17.87
N VAL A 132 -12.55 9.94 16.64
CA VAL A 132 -12.72 11.04 15.69
C VAL A 132 -13.99 11.78 16.04
N LYS A 133 -13.91 13.10 16.21
CA LYS A 133 -15.02 13.99 16.57
C LYS A 133 -15.28 15.00 15.46
N ASP A 134 -16.56 15.37 15.30
CA ASP A 134 -16.95 16.47 14.44
C ASP A 134 -16.63 17.85 15.10
N ASP A 135 -16.93 18.93 14.39
CA ASP A 135 -16.71 20.30 14.88
C ASP A 135 -17.52 20.65 16.15
N ASN A 136 -18.55 19.88 16.45
CA ASN A 136 -19.39 20.04 17.63
C ASN A 136 -18.94 19.13 18.80
N GLY A 137 -17.89 18.33 18.62
CA GLY A 137 -17.36 17.42 19.61
C GLY A 137 -18.06 16.05 19.66
N ASN A 138 -18.98 15.74 18.75
CA ASN A 138 -19.66 14.45 18.66
C ASN A 138 -18.75 13.41 18.01
N VAL A 139 -18.76 12.18 18.53
CA VAL A 139 -17.97 11.08 17.95
C VAL A 139 -18.58 10.67 16.61
N LEU A 140 -17.75 10.63 15.56
CA LEU A 140 -18.17 10.16 14.25
C LEU A 140 -18.25 8.62 14.25
N LEU A 141 -19.28 8.10 13.57
CA LEU A 141 -19.49 6.67 13.43
C LEU A 141 -19.12 6.18 12.03
N ASN A 142 -18.65 4.95 11.95
CA ASN A 142 -18.54 4.21 10.72
C ASN A 142 -19.93 3.82 10.18
N PRO A 143 -20.06 3.43 8.89
CA PRO A 143 -21.35 2.97 8.34
C PRO A 143 -21.98 1.78 9.08
N ASN A 144 -21.18 0.98 9.78
CA ASN A 144 -21.60 -0.16 10.61
C ASN A 144 -21.99 0.23 12.05
N GLY A 145 -22.01 1.53 12.38
CA GLY A 145 -22.38 2.05 13.70
C GLY A 145 -21.28 2.02 14.77
N THR A 146 -20.08 1.52 14.45
CA THR A 146 -18.94 1.57 15.39
C THR A 146 -18.31 2.95 15.44
N GLU A 147 -17.70 3.31 16.58
CA GLU A 147 -16.97 4.58 16.72
C GLU A 147 -15.78 4.63 15.74
N ARG A 148 -15.63 5.77 15.09
CA ARG A 148 -14.49 6.01 14.23
C ARG A 148 -13.27 6.36 15.06
N THR A 149 -12.20 5.58 14.94
CA THR A 149 -10.98 5.78 15.73
C THR A 149 -9.76 5.94 14.84
N ILE A 150 -8.74 6.62 15.38
CA ILE A 150 -7.42 6.76 14.78
C ILE A 150 -6.42 6.03 15.65
N LYS A 151 -5.49 5.37 15.02
CA LYS A 151 -4.33 4.77 15.69
C LYS A 151 -3.06 5.48 15.25
N VAL A 152 -2.11 5.65 16.18
CA VAL A 152 -0.73 6.06 15.91
C VAL A 152 0.16 4.84 16.05
N PRO A 153 0.35 4.03 14.98
CA PRO A 153 1.08 2.78 15.10
C PRO A 153 2.52 3.00 15.55
N PHE A 154 2.99 2.19 16.48
CA PHE A 154 4.39 2.22 16.94
C PHE A 154 5.39 2.21 15.79
N LEU A 155 5.12 1.42 14.75
CA LEU A 155 6.01 1.31 13.58
C LEU A 155 6.17 2.63 12.83
N VAL A 156 5.12 3.43 12.72
CA VAL A 156 5.19 4.75 12.07
C VAL A 156 6.06 5.70 12.91
N ILE A 157 5.88 5.69 14.23
CA ILE A 157 6.72 6.48 15.14
C ILE A 157 8.18 6.07 15.00
N TRP A 158 8.46 4.75 14.96
CA TRP A 158 9.79 4.19 14.83
C TRP A 158 10.49 4.65 13.55
N LEU A 159 9.76 4.66 12.42
CA LEU A 159 10.25 5.16 11.13
C LEU A 159 10.53 6.66 11.17
N VAL A 160 9.64 7.46 11.75
CA VAL A 160 9.81 8.93 11.86
C VAL A 160 11.04 9.26 12.71
N LEU A 161 11.18 8.61 13.87
CA LEU A 161 12.35 8.80 14.73
C LEU A 161 13.65 8.41 14.03
N GLY A 162 13.64 7.31 13.25
CA GLY A 162 14.78 6.89 12.42
C GLY A 162 15.16 7.95 11.39
N ALA A 163 14.18 8.41 10.63
CA ALA A 163 14.39 9.41 9.57
C ALA A 163 14.92 10.74 10.13
N LEU A 164 14.37 11.21 11.26
CA LEU A 164 14.87 12.39 11.98
C LEU A 164 16.30 12.17 12.48
N PHE A 165 16.56 11.05 13.17
CA PHE A 165 17.89 10.73 13.68
C PHE A 165 18.95 10.75 12.59
N PHE A 166 18.73 10.06 11.46
CA PHE A 166 19.70 10.03 10.37
C PHE A 166 19.84 11.37 9.68
N THR A 167 18.78 12.16 9.54
CA THR A 167 18.84 13.50 8.96
C THR A 167 19.75 14.42 9.79
N PHE A 168 19.60 14.45 11.12
CA PHE A 168 20.47 15.23 12.00
C PHE A 168 21.89 14.62 12.10
N ARG A 169 22.02 13.30 12.23
CA ARG A 169 23.29 12.59 12.34
C ARG A 169 24.20 12.84 11.15
N PHE A 170 23.66 12.88 9.96
CA PHE A 170 24.38 13.11 8.71
C PHE A 170 24.29 14.56 8.23
N LYS A 171 23.87 15.49 9.12
CA LYS A 171 23.88 16.96 8.87
C LYS A 171 23.14 17.32 7.60
N PHE A 172 21.90 16.86 7.44
CA PHE A 172 21.03 17.11 6.29
C PHE A 172 21.66 16.66 4.96
N ILE A 173 22.21 15.45 4.94
CA ILE A 173 22.80 14.84 3.73
C ILE A 173 21.80 14.77 2.57
N ASN A 174 20.52 14.60 2.88
CA ASN A 174 19.39 14.64 1.96
C ASN A 174 19.32 15.92 1.12
N ILE A 175 19.79 17.06 1.62
CA ILE A 175 19.85 18.33 0.88
C ILE A 175 21.21 18.51 0.24
N ARG A 176 22.28 18.37 1.03
CA ARG A 176 23.66 18.65 0.61
C ARG A 176 24.21 17.65 -0.41
N GLY A 177 23.66 16.42 -0.39
CA GLY A 177 24.13 15.31 -1.22
C GLY A 177 23.61 15.29 -2.65
N ILE A 178 22.50 15.97 -2.95
CA ILE A 178 21.77 15.85 -4.24
C ILE A 178 22.67 16.08 -5.46
N LYS A 179 23.49 17.13 -5.45
CA LYS A 179 24.39 17.42 -6.57
C LYS A 179 25.39 16.30 -6.83
N HIS A 180 25.95 15.73 -5.76
CA HIS A 180 26.89 14.63 -5.85
C HIS A 180 26.21 13.34 -6.32
N SER A 181 24.99 13.08 -5.85
CA SER A 181 24.15 11.97 -6.30
C SER A 181 23.90 12.00 -7.80
N LEU A 182 23.53 13.17 -8.34
CA LEU A 182 23.32 13.35 -9.78
C LEU A 182 24.62 13.14 -10.60
N ASP A 183 25.78 13.57 -10.07
CA ASP A 183 27.05 13.36 -10.72
C ASP A 183 27.45 11.86 -10.75
N LEU A 184 27.16 11.10 -9.68
CA LEU A 184 27.37 9.65 -9.61
C LEU A 184 26.49 8.90 -10.61
N VAL A 185 25.19 9.19 -10.64
CA VAL A 185 24.25 8.55 -11.56
C VAL A 185 24.59 8.83 -13.03
N ARG A 186 25.17 10.01 -13.32
CA ARG A 186 25.67 10.37 -14.65
C ARG A 186 27.01 9.70 -15.00
N GLY A 187 27.54 8.84 -14.15
CA GLY A 187 28.78 8.11 -14.38
C GLY A 187 30.06 8.96 -14.28
N LYS A 188 29.98 10.15 -13.65
CA LYS A 188 31.16 11.03 -13.54
C LYS A 188 32.25 10.53 -12.57
N TYR A 189 31.95 9.52 -11.80
CA TYR A 189 32.84 8.89 -10.83
C TYR A 189 32.90 7.36 -11.02
N ASP A 190 32.55 6.88 -12.23
CA ASP A 190 32.63 5.46 -12.56
C ASP A 190 34.08 4.98 -12.55
N ASP A 191 34.31 3.88 -11.84
CA ASP A 191 35.59 3.15 -11.85
C ASP A 191 35.41 1.84 -12.65
N PRO A 192 36.06 1.71 -13.82
CA PRO A 192 35.92 0.50 -14.64
C PRO A 192 36.41 -0.78 -13.96
N THR A 193 37.26 -0.65 -12.92
CA THR A 193 37.83 -1.77 -12.15
C THR A 193 36.97 -2.15 -10.95
N ALA A 194 35.89 -1.40 -10.67
CA ALA A 194 35.06 -1.64 -9.52
C ALA A 194 34.25 -2.93 -9.65
N VAL A 195 34.17 -3.66 -8.54
CA VAL A 195 33.41 -4.89 -8.42
C VAL A 195 31.92 -4.56 -8.33
N GLY A 196 31.09 -5.31 -9.06
CA GLY A 196 29.63 -5.17 -9.08
C GLY A 196 29.01 -5.77 -10.32
N GLU A 197 27.71 -5.94 -10.30
CA GLU A 197 26.95 -6.54 -11.41
C GLU A 197 26.34 -5.49 -12.34
N VAL A 198 25.93 -4.35 -11.78
CA VAL A 198 25.16 -3.29 -12.46
C VAL A 198 25.80 -1.90 -12.25
N THR A 199 25.50 -0.95 -13.14
CA THR A 199 25.95 0.45 -12.98
C THR A 199 25.15 1.16 -11.87
N HIS A 200 25.64 2.31 -11.39
CA HIS A 200 24.91 3.19 -10.46
C HIS A 200 23.49 3.52 -10.96
N PHE A 201 23.37 3.85 -12.25
CA PHE A 201 22.07 4.13 -12.87
C PHE A 201 21.14 2.91 -12.88
N GLN A 202 21.65 1.73 -13.21
CA GLN A 202 20.89 0.49 -13.22
C GLN A 202 20.46 0.05 -11.81
N ALA A 203 21.33 0.23 -10.81
CA ALA A 203 20.99 -0.02 -9.40
C ALA A 203 19.86 0.92 -8.94
N LEU A 204 20.00 2.23 -9.23
CA LEU A 204 18.95 3.21 -8.95
C LEU A 204 17.65 2.89 -9.70
N ALA A 205 17.71 2.61 -11.00
CA ALA A 205 16.52 2.28 -11.80
C ALA A 205 15.82 1.02 -11.28
N THR A 206 16.58 0.01 -10.84
CA THR A 206 16.01 -1.21 -10.23
C THR A 206 15.36 -0.88 -8.88
N ALA A 207 16.00 -0.10 -8.02
CA ALA A 207 15.45 0.30 -6.73
C ALA A 207 14.20 1.18 -6.90
N VAL A 208 14.26 2.20 -7.78
CA VAL A 208 13.12 3.06 -8.15
C VAL A 208 11.98 2.23 -8.76
N SER A 209 12.28 1.18 -9.51
CA SER A 209 11.28 0.23 -10.02
C SER A 209 10.55 -0.50 -8.89
N GLY A 210 11.24 -0.78 -7.78
CA GLY A 210 10.62 -1.40 -6.60
C GLY A 210 9.70 -0.46 -5.84
N THR A 211 10.06 0.81 -5.76
CA THR A 211 9.39 1.83 -4.96
C THR A 211 8.36 2.63 -5.76
N VAL A 212 8.71 3.13 -6.95
CA VAL A 212 7.78 3.84 -7.85
C VAL A 212 6.82 2.83 -8.49
N GLY A 213 5.81 2.49 -7.73
CA GLY A 213 4.78 1.51 -8.07
C GLY A 213 3.39 2.10 -7.88
N LEU A 214 2.44 1.22 -7.60
CA LEU A 214 1.07 1.65 -7.36
C LEU A 214 0.86 2.32 -6.00
N GLY A 215 1.85 2.30 -5.11
CA GLY A 215 1.91 3.15 -3.92
C GLY A 215 1.80 4.65 -4.24
N ASN A 216 2.46 5.09 -5.31
CA ASN A 216 2.46 6.49 -5.76
C ASN A 216 1.14 6.94 -6.39
N ILE A 217 0.33 6.02 -6.87
CA ILE A 217 -0.95 6.28 -7.55
C ILE A 217 -2.11 5.94 -6.60
N ALA A 218 -2.30 4.66 -6.31
CA ALA A 218 -3.38 4.18 -5.46
C ALA A 218 -3.16 4.54 -3.97
N GLY A 219 -1.94 4.42 -3.46
CA GLY A 219 -1.62 4.78 -2.07
C GLY A 219 -1.80 6.26 -1.77
N VAL A 220 -1.42 7.14 -2.71
CA VAL A 220 -1.66 8.59 -2.58
C VAL A 220 -3.15 8.89 -2.68
N ALA A 221 -3.89 8.24 -3.59
CA ALA A 221 -5.34 8.39 -3.69
C ALA A 221 -6.03 8.03 -2.36
N VAL A 222 -5.63 6.93 -1.73
CA VAL A 222 -6.11 6.54 -0.38
C VAL A 222 -5.73 7.61 0.66
N ALA A 223 -4.49 8.11 0.65
CA ALA A 223 -4.06 9.15 1.59
C ALA A 223 -4.92 10.42 1.50
N ILE A 224 -5.16 10.91 0.27
CA ILE A 224 -5.88 12.16 0.04
C ILE A 224 -7.39 11.99 0.26
N SER A 225 -7.99 10.88 -0.14
CA SER A 225 -9.42 10.62 0.08
C SER A 225 -9.74 10.39 1.57
N THR A 226 -8.79 9.84 2.35
CA THR A 226 -8.97 9.58 3.78
C THR A 226 -8.53 10.75 4.65
N GLY A 227 -7.36 11.34 4.40
CA GLY A 227 -6.76 12.39 5.23
C GLY A 227 -6.91 13.80 4.67
N GLY A 228 -7.55 13.95 3.51
CA GLY A 228 -7.64 15.24 2.83
C GLY A 228 -6.30 15.71 2.23
N PRO A 229 -6.29 16.92 1.63
CA PRO A 229 -5.10 17.52 1.01
C PRO A 229 -3.89 17.63 1.94
N GLY A 230 -4.11 17.81 3.25
CA GLY A 230 -3.07 17.94 4.27
C GLY A 230 -2.12 16.73 4.36
N ALA A 231 -2.57 15.53 4.04
CA ALA A 231 -1.73 14.34 4.01
C ALA A 231 -0.54 14.50 3.05
N THR A 232 -0.69 15.31 1.99
CA THR A 232 0.38 15.62 1.03
C THR A 232 1.59 16.28 1.69
N PHE A 233 1.38 17.23 2.61
CA PHE A 233 2.46 17.90 3.33
C PHE A 233 3.33 16.88 4.09
N TRP A 234 2.68 16.01 4.85
CA TRP A 234 3.36 15.00 5.67
C TRP A 234 4.04 13.93 4.83
N LEU A 235 3.45 13.58 3.69
CA LEU A 235 4.03 12.67 2.72
C LEU A 235 5.33 13.24 2.12
N ILE A 236 5.33 14.52 1.70
CA ILE A 236 6.54 15.20 1.20
C ILE A 236 7.61 15.26 2.29
N LEU A 237 7.25 15.65 3.51
CA LEU A 237 8.18 15.73 4.63
C LEU A 237 8.79 14.37 4.95
N ALA A 238 7.97 13.31 4.97
CA ALA A 238 8.44 11.94 5.17
C ALA A 238 9.41 11.50 4.06
N GLY A 239 9.12 11.84 2.80
CA GLY A 239 10.03 11.60 1.67
C GLY A 239 11.38 12.27 1.85
N LEU A 240 11.39 13.56 2.18
CA LEU A 240 12.62 14.34 2.40
C LEU A 240 13.46 13.77 3.56
N LEU A 241 12.83 13.44 4.68
CA LEU A 241 13.52 12.86 5.84
C LEU A 241 14.02 11.44 5.54
N GLY A 242 13.20 10.63 4.83
CA GLY A 242 13.50 9.26 4.44
C GLY A 242 14.75 9.11 3.57
N MET A 243 15.08 10.12 2.76
CA MET A 243 16.32 10.15 1.98
C MET A 243 17.57 9.85 2.83
N SER A 244 17.63 10.37 4.06
CA SER A 244 18.75 10.14 4.97
C SER A 244 18.83 8.69 5.47
N SER A 245 17.69 8.03 5.68
CA SER A 245 17.62 6.60 6.00
C SER A 245 18.13 5.75 4.83
N LYS A 246 17.67 6.03 3.61
CA LYS A 246 18.12 5.35 2.36
C LYS A 246 19.63 5.46 2.16
N PHE A 247 20.19 6.65 2.43
CA PHE A 247 21.64 6.85 2.37
C PHE A 247 22.39 5.82 3.24
N VAL A 248 21.95 5.64 4.48
CA VAL A 248 22.59 4.72 5.42
C VAL A 248 22.39 3.26 5.00
N GLU A 249 21.18 2.90 4.60
CA GLU A 249 20.82 1.55 4.16
C GLU A 249 21.69 1.09 3.00
N CYS A 250 21.75 1.89 1.95
CA CYS A 250 22.46 1.50 0.71
C CYS A 250 23.98 1.56 0.88
N ALA A 251 24.49 2.49 1.70
CA ALA A 251 25.90 2.47 2.08
C ALA A 251 26.27 1.20 2.86
N LEU A 252 25.43 0.76 3.81
CA LEU A 252 25.65 -0.50 4.54
C LEU A 252 25.46 -1.73 3.64
N GLY A 253 24.50 -1.69 2.72
CA GLY A 253 24.28 -2.74 1.74
C GLY A 253 25.57 -3.06 0.96
N VAL A 254 26.21 -2.04 0.41
CA VAL A 254 27.48 -2.19 -0.32
C VAL A 254 28.64 -2.55 0.62
N LYS A 255 28.69 -1.96 1.83
CA LYS A 255 29.78 -2.19 2.78
C LYS A 255 29.90 -3.66 3.21
N TYR A 256 28.77 -4.31 3.41
CA TYR A 256 28.71 -5.67 3.95
C TYR A 256 28.30 -6.73 2.91
N ARG A 257 28.25 -6.37 1.63
CA ARG A 257 27.94 -7.31 0.55
C ARG A 257 28.93 -8.45 0.46
N VAL A 258 28.49 -9.55 -0.08
CA VAL A 258 29.30 -10.74 -0.38
C VAL A 258 29.39 -10.88 -1.89
N LEU A 259 30.58 -11.14 -2.37
CA LEU A 259 30.81 -11.57 -3.75
C LEU A 259 30.86 -13.10 -3.71
N GLU A 260 29.89 -13.73 -4.37
CA GLU A 260 29.79 -15.16 -4.45
C GLU A 260 30.75 -15.74 -5.52
N GLU A 261 30.99 -17.05 -5.48
CA GLU A 261 31.95 -17.72 -6.40
C GLU A 261 31.53 -17.60 -7.87
N ASP A 262 30.24 -17.50 -8.14
CA ASP A 262 29.70 -17.33 -9.51
C ASP A 262 29.72 -15.86 -10.00
N GLY A 263 30.26 -14.95 -9.19
CA GLY A 263 30.35 -13.52 -9.46
C GLY A 263 29.05 -12.75 -9.20
N THR A 264 28.03 -13.36 -8.61
CA THR A 264 26.84 -12.67 -8.15
C THR A 264 27.09 -11.97 -6.82
N ILE A 265 26.24 -10.99 -6.48
CA ILE A 265 26.35 -10.23 -5.24
C ILE A 265 25.16 -10.52 -4.35
N SER A 266 25.45 -10.99 -3.13
CA SER A 266 24.49 -11.09 -2.03
C SER A 266 24.67 -9.90 -1.09
N GLY A 267 23.62 -9.12 -0.87
CA GLY A 267 23.70 -7.89 -0.07
C GLY A 267 22.40 -7.55 0.65
N GLY A 268 22.35 -6.31 1.14
CA GLY A 268 21.18 -5.80 1.85
C GLY A 268 21.14 -6.16 3.33
N PRO A 269 19.97 -6.02 4.00
CA PRO A 269 19.84 -6.19 5.46
C PRO A 269 20.26 -7.55 5.97
N MET A 270 20.01 -8.62 5.21
CA MET A 270 20.43 -9.97 5.59
C MET A 270 21.94 -10.04 5.86
N GLN A 271 22.73 -9.36 5.02
CA GLN A 271 24.18 -9.36 5.15
C GLN A 271 24.69 -8.36 6.18
N TYR A 272 24.22 -7.10 6.15
CA TYR A 272 24.74 -6.12 7.11
C TYR A 272 24.28 -6.35 8.54
N LEU A 273 23.08 -6.89 8.77
CA LEU A 273 22.67 -7.31 10.12
C LEU A 273 23.56 -8.45 10.62
N LYS A 274 23.79 -9.48 9.83
CA LYS A 274 24.65 -10.60 10.21
C LYS A 274 26.09 -10.16 10.47
N ARG A 275 26.75 -9.54 9.51
CA ARG A 275 28.18 -9.21 9.54
C ARG A 275 28.48 -7.97 10.39
N GLY A 276 27.66 -6.94 10.29
CA GLY A 276 27.88 -5.70 11.04
C GLY A 276 27.69 -5.87 12.55
N PHE A 277 26.82 -6.77 12.99
CA PHE A 277 26.70 -7.13 14.40
C PHE A 277 27.84 -8.06 14.86
N GLU A 278 28.29 -9.00 14.01
CA GLU A 278 29.42 -9.87 14.31
C GLU A 278 30.70 -9.07 14.55
N GLU A 279 31.01 -8.06 13.71
CA GLU A 279 32.13 -7.14 13.91
C GLU A 279 32.11 -6.40 15.26
N ARG A 280 30.93 -6.28 15.86
CA ARG A 280 30.71 -5.59 17.14
C ARG A 280 30.54 -6.53 18.33
N GLY A 281 30.79 -7.83 18.12
CA GLY A 281 30.68 -8.85 19.17
C GLY A 281 29.26 -9.37 19.42
N PHE A 282 28.24 -8.94 18.63
CA PHE A 282 26.85 -9.34 18.80
C PHE A 282 26.39 -10.38 17.77
N LYS A 283 27.24 -11.35 17.45
CA LYS A 283 27.02 -12.37 16.39
C LYS A 283 25.64 -13.06 16.46
N LYS A 284 25.22 -13.50 17.66
CA LYS A 284 23.94 -14.22 17.83
C LYS A 284 22.74 -13.32 17.54
N ILE A 285 22.77 -12.07 18.01
CA ILE A 285 21.71 -11.08 17.79
C ILE A 285 21.63 -10.74 16.28
N GLY A 286 22.78 -10.49 15.66
CA GLY A 286 22.83 -10.18 14.23
C GLY A 286 22.28 -11.31 13.36
N LYS A 287 22.63 -12.57 13.68
CA LYS A 287 22.07 -13.73 12.98
C LYS A 287 20.54 -13.82 13.17
N GLY A 288 20.04 -13.61 14.40
CA GLY A 288 18.60 -13.61 14.68
C GLY A 288 17.85 -12.53 13.90
N LEU A 289 18.33 -11.28 13.93
CA LEU A 289 17.73 -10.16 13.19
C LEU A 289 17.79 -10.39 11.67
N SER A 290 18.87 -10.95 11.14
CA SER A 290 19.01 -11.29 9.71
C SER A 290 17.98 -12.32 9.28
N VAL A 291 17.73 -13.37 10.07
CA VAL A 291 16.73 -14.41 9.80
C VAL A 291 15.31 -13.83 9.85
N ILE A 292 15.01 -13.04 10.89
CA ILE A 292 13.72 -12.36 11.03
C ILE A 292 13.46 -11.45 9.83
N TYR A 293 14.44 -10.62 9.46
CA TYR A 293 14.33 -9.74 8.32
C TYR A 293 14.07 -10.52 7.02
N ALA A 294 14.86 -11.59 6.78
CA ALA A 294 14.71 -12.41 5.57
C ALA A 294 13.34 -13.09 5.49
N PHE A 295 12.77 -13.52 6.61
CA PHE A 295 11.42 -14.08 6.65
C PHE A 295 10.36 -13.03 6.33
N ILE A 296 10.44 -11.85 6.96
CA ILE A 296 9.45 -10.77 6.75
C ILE A 296 9.51 -10.26 5.31
N ILE A 297 10.70 -10.08 4.70
CA ILE A 297 10.80 -9.56 3.33
C ILE A 297 10.30 -10.55 2.28
N ILE A 298 10.35 -11.86 2.54
CA ILE A 298 9.68 -12.86 1.70
C ILE A 298 8.16 -12.63 1.70
N LEU A 299 7.57 -12.44 2.88
CA LEU A 299 6.14 -12.17 3.02
C LEU A 299 5.78 -10.81 2.39
N ALA A 300 6.61 -9.78 2.58
CA ALA A 300 6.45 -8.47 1.96
C ALA A 300 6.52 -8.55 0.43
N ALA A 301 7.41 -9.40 -0.12
CA ALA A 301 7.50 -9.63 -1.56
C ALA A 301 6.20 -10.24 -2.11
N PHE A 302 5.60 -11.19 -1.38
CA PHE A 302 4.32 -11.77 -1.77
C PHE A 302 3.17 -10.76 -1.64
N ALA A 303 3.07 -10.06 -0.50
CA ALA A 303 1.97 -9.15 -0.20
C ALA A 303 2.04 -7.86 -1.04
N ALA A 304 3.02 -7.03 -0.80
CA ALA A 304 3.12 -5.70 -1.39
C ALA A 304 3.81 -5.71 -2.75
N GLY A 305 4.81 -6.58 -2.91
CA GLY A 305 5.55 -6.71 -4.16
C GLY A 305 4.77 -7.40 -5.28
N ALA A 306 3.95 -8.41 -4.97
CA ALA A 306 3.19 -9.18 -5.95
C ALA A 306 1.69 -8.91 -5.89
N MET A 307 1.04 -9.24 -4.75
CA MET A 307 -0.43 -9.23 -4.66
C MET A 307 -1.02 -7.83 -4.82
N PHE A 308 -0.49 -6.81 -4.13
CA PHE A 308 -1.00 -5.45 -4.23
C PHE A 308 -0.84 -4.87 -5.65
N GLN A 309 0.32 -5.09 -6.26
CA GLN A 309 0.59 -4.57 -7.60
C GLN A 309 -0.32 -5.23 -8.65
N SER A 310 -0.41 -6.57 -8.63
CA SER A 310 -1.27 -7.29 -9.56
C SER A 310 -2.76 -7.01 -9.35
N ASN A 311 -3.20 -6.82 -8.10
CA ASN A 311 -4.58 -6.44 -7.76
C ASN A 311 -4.98 -5.13 -8.43
N GLN A 312 -4.19 -4.08 -8.23
CA GLN A 312 -4.48 -2.76 -8.76
C GLN A 312 -4.38 -2.69 -10.30
N ALA A 313 -3.38 -3.40 -10.87
CA ALA A 313 -3.25 -3.49 -12.33
C ALA A 313 -4.42 -4.24 -12.95
N ALA A 314 -4.84 -5.35 -12.35
CA ALA A 314 -6.00 -6.13 -12.82
C ALA A 314 -7.31 -5.36 -12.65
N ALA A 315 -7.49 -4.64 -11.54
CA ALA A 315 -8.66 -3.81 -11.31
C ALA A 315 -8.80 -2.70 -12.36
N GLN A 316 -7.71 -2.01 -12.64
CA GLN A 316 -7.68 -0.94 -13.64
C GLN A 316 -7.94 -1.46 -15.05
N LEU A 317 -7.27 -2.54 -15.46
CA LEU A 317 -7.44 -3.14 -16.78
C LEU A 317 -8.85 -3.72 -16.96
N SER A 318 -9.38 -4.37 -15.92
CA SER A 318 -10.74 -4.90 -15.87
C SER A 318 -11.78 -3.78 -16.03
N SER A 319 -11.59 -2.64 -15.37
CA SER A 319 -12.47 -1.47 -15.48
C SER A 319 -12.50 -0.92 -16.91
N VAL A 320 -11.35 -0.78 -17.57
CA VAL A 320 -11.27 -0.25 -18.94
C VAL A 320 -11.85 -1.23 -19.97
N LEU A 321 -11.67 -2.54 -19.76
CA LEU A 321 -12.22 -3.56 -20.65
C LEU A 321 -13.70 -3.87 -20.39
N GLY A 322 -14.29 -3.34 -19.31
CA GLY A 322 -15.68 -3.64 -18.91
C GLY A 322 -15.89 -5.10 -18.50
N VAL A 323 -14.87 -5.77 -17.96
CA VAL A 323 -14.92 -7.19 -17.56
C VAL A 323 -14.73 -7.35 -16.04
N GLY A 324 -15.27 -8.43 -15.48
CA GLY A 324 -15.19 -8.71 -14.04
C GLY A 324 -15.03 -10.20 -13.73
N GLY A 325 -15.09 -10.57 -12.47
CA GLY A 325 -15.03 -11.98 -12.04
C GLY A 325 -13.77 -12.70 -12.51
N VAL A 326 -13.95 -13.84 -13.20
CA VAL A 326 -12.87 -14.71 -13.69
C VAL A 326 -11.88 -13.98 -14.61
N ALA A 327 -12.32 -12.93 -15.31
CA ALA A 327 -11.44 -12.17 -16.20
C ALA A 327 -10.27 -11.50 -15.44
N LYS A 328 -10.45 -11.07 -14.20
CA LYS A 328 -9.35 -10.55 -13.36
C LYS A 328 -8.27 -11.61 -13.12
N THR A 329 -8.66 -12.85 -12.88
CA THR A 329 -7.73 -13.97 -12.73
C THR A 329 -6.96 -14.22 -14.03
N ILE A 330 -7.61 -14.18 -15.19
CA ILE A 330 -6.96 -14.32 -16.50
C ILE A 330 -5.94 -13.20 -16.73
N ILE A 331 -6.27 -11.96 -16.36
CA ILE A 331 -5.34 -10.84 -16.39
C ILE A 331 -4.13 -11.11 -15.48
N GLY A 332 -4.36 -11.62 -14.27
CA GLY A 332 -3.31 -12.02 -13.34
C GLY A 332 -2.38 -13.09 -13.92
N VAL A 333 -2.92 -14.09 -14.61
CA VAL A 333 -2.12 -15.10 -15.34
C VAL A 333 -1.27 -14.46 -16.43
N GLY A 334 -1.84 -13.54 -17.20
CA GLY A 334 -1.10 -12.77 -18.22
C GLY A 334 0.08 -11.99 -17.62
N ILE A 335 -0.16 -11.27 -16.50
CA ILE A 335 0.90 -10.57 -15.76
C ILE A 335 1.97 -11.54 -15.28
N ALA A 336 1.58 -12.67 -14.68
CA ALA A 336 2.51 -13.69 -14.17
C ALA A 336 3.39 -14.29 -15.28
N ILE A 337 2.86 -14.53 -16.46
CA ILE A 337 3.63 -15.02 -17.61
C ILE A 337 4.68 -13.98 -18.04
N LEU A 338 4.29 -12.71 -18.19
CA LEU A 338 5.20 -11.64 -18.57
C LEU A 338 6.32 -11.44 -17.54
N VAL A 339 5.97 -11.45 -16.26
CA VAL A 339 6.94 -11.40 -15.15
C VAL A 339 7.86 -12.61 -15.20
N GLY A 340 7.30 -13.81 -15.37
CA GLY A 340 8.04 -15.08 -15.42
C GLY A 340 9.15 -15.08 -16.47
N ILE A 341 8.87 -14.56 -17.67
CA ILE A 341 9.85 -14.45 -18.75
C ILE A 341 11.08 -13.62 -18.33
N VAL A 342 10.88 -12.52 -17.60
CA VAL A 342 11.97 -11.61 -17.23
C VAL A 342 12.76 -12.13 -16.03
N ILE A 343 12.08 -12.64 -15.00
CA ILE A 343 12.74 -13.05 -13.74
C ILE A 343 13.65 -14.28 -13.90
N VAL A 344 13.51 -15.04 -14.98
CA VAL A 344 14.45 -16.13 -15.32
C VAL A 344 15.89 -15.59 -15.45
N GLY A 345 16.07 -14.38 -16.01
CA GLY A 345 17.37 -13.74 -16.21
C GLY A 345 18.03 -13.18 -14.96
N GLY A 346 17.43 -13.36 -13.77
CA GLY A 346 17.94 -12.82 -12.50
C GLY A 346 18.08 -11.29 -12.50
N LEU A 347 18.96 -10.75 -11.63
CA LEU A 347 19.15 -9.30 -11.50
C LEU A 347 19.53 -8.61 -12.81
N LYS A 348 20.46 -9.18 -13.57
CA LYS A 348 20.89 -8.59 -14.85
C LYS A 348 19.77 -8.51 -15.87
N GLY A 349 18.88 -9.51 -15.90
CA GLY A 349 17.66 -9.50 -16.72
C GLY A 349 16.68 -8.43 -16.29
N ILE A 350 16.43 -8.34 -15.00
CA ILE A 350 15.55 -7.33 -14.40
C ILE A 350 16.09 -5.92 -14.65
N ALA A 351 17.35 -5.66 -14.32
CA ALA A 351 17.99 -4.36 -14.50
C ALA A 351 17.96 -3.88 -15.98
N LYS A 352 18.12 -4.80 -16.93
CA LYS A 352 18.03 -4.49 -18.38
C LYS A 352 16.63 -4.07 -18.82
N VAL A 353 15.60 -4.54 -18.13
CA VAL A 353 14.21 -4.15 -18.39
C VAL A 353 13.91 -2.85 -17.66
N THR A 354 14.26 -2.75 -16.37
CA THR A 354 13.92 -1.60 -15.54
C THR A 354 14.64 -0.32 -15.96
N ASP A 355 15.89 -0.40 -16.46
CA ASP A 355 16.63 0.76 -16.96
C ASP A 355 15.96 1.47 -18.14
N LYS A 356 15.05 0.79 -18.86
CA LYS A 356 14.23 1.33 -19.95
C LYS A 356 12.81 1.65 -19.54
N VAL A 357 12.19 0.73 -18.79
CA VAL A 357 10.78 0.85 -18.40
C VAL A 357 10.60 1.99 -17.41
N VAL A 358 11.47 2.13 -16.41
CA VAL A 358 11.30 3.13 -15.33
C VAL A 358 11.31 4.56 -15.86
N PRO A 359 12.29 5.01 -16.66
CA PRO A 359 12.25 6.36 -17.21
C PRO A 359 11.03 6.59 -18.12
N SER A 360 10.60 5.59 -18.89
CA SER A 360 9.48 5.69 -19.82
C SER A 360 8.15 5.81 -19.08
N MET A 361 7.91 4.94 -18.05
CA MET A 361 6.68 4.98 -17.27
C MET A 361 6.59 6.26 -16.42
N ALA A 362 7.69 6.63 -15.75
CA ALA A 362 7.72 7.85 -14.94
C ALA A 362 7.54 9.10 -15.83
N GLY A 363 8.22 9.14 -16.98
CA GLY A 363 8.07 10.24 -17.94
C GLY A 363 6.65 10.39 -18.47
N LEU A 364 6.00 9.28 -18.84
CA LEU A 364 4.59 9.28 -19.29
C LEU A 364 3.67 9.80 -18.18
N TYR A 365 3.83 9.27 -16.95
CA TYR A 365 2.99 9.66 -15.83
C TYR A 365 3.19 11.12 -15.42
N ILE A 366 4.44 11.57 -15.30
CA ILE A 366 4.77 12.97 -15.01
C ILE A 366 4.19 13.90 -16.08
N LEU A 367 4.31 13.55 -17.35
CA LEU A 367 3.73 14.35 -18.44
C LEU A 367 2.22 14.49 -18.29
N MET A 368 1.51 13.41 -18.01
CA MET A 368 0.06 13.46 -17.77
C MET A 368 -0.29 14.34 -16.57
N CYS A 369 0.44 14.22 -15.45
CA CYS A 369 0.25 15.09 -14.29
C CYS A 369 0.46 16.56 -14.64
N LEU A 370 1.53 16.87 -15.39
CA LEU A 370 1.84 18.25 -15.79
C LEU A 370 0.77 18.84 -16.73
N ILE A 371 0.13 18.04 -17.59
CA ILE A 371 -0.99 18.47 -18.40
C ILE A 371 -2.17 18.88 -17.51
N VAL A 372 -2.54 18.05 -16.50
CA VAL A 372 -3.62 18.38 -15.58
C VAL A 372 -3.31 19.62 -14.76
N ILE A 373 -2.08 19.73 -14.24
CA ILE A 373 -1.62 20.89 -13.46
C ILE A 373 -1.62 22.14 -14.35
N GLY A 374 -1.13 22.04 -15.58
CA GLY A 374 -1.10 23.15 -16.55
C GLY A 374 -2.49 23.66 -16.90
N ALA A 375 -3.46 22.74 -17.08
CA ALA A 375 -4.86 23.10 -17.32
C ALA A 375 -5.52 23.82 -16.11
N ASN A 376 -4.98 23.63 -14.91
CA ASN A 376 -5.48 24.20 -13.65
C ASN A 376 -4.49 25.16 -12.99
N ILE A 377 -3.56 25.74 -13.75
CA ILE A 377 -2.43 26.54 -13.21
C ILE A 377 -2.89 27.71 -12.34
N GLY A 378 -4.04 28.31 -12.62
CA GLY A 378 -4.62 29.38 -11.81
C GLY A 378 -5.03 28.95 -10.41
N GLY A 379 -5.24 27.66 -10.17
CA GLY A 379 -5.59 27.08 -8.87
C GLY A 379 -4.39 26.65 -8.00
N ILE A 380 -3.14 26.86 -8.48
CA ILE A 380 -1.96 26.30 -7.79
C ILE A 380 -1.79 26.87 -6.37
N GLY A 381 -2.04 28.17 -6.20
CA GLY A 381 -1.99 28.84 -4.88
C GLY A 381 -3.04 28.27 -3.92
N SER A 382 -4.26 28.06 -4.39
CA SER A 382 -5.35 27.46 -3.59
C SER A 382 -5.03 26.00 -3.21
N ALA A 383 -4.45 25.23 -4.13
CA ALA A 383 -4.07 23.84 -3.85
C ALA A 383 -3.01 23.76 -2.74
N PHE A 384 -1.97 24.61 -2.80
CA PHE A 384 -0.98 24.68 -1.73
C PHE A 384 -1.57 25.21 -0.43
N GLY A 385 -2.51 26.18 -0.48
CA GLY A 385 -3.29 26.61 0.68
C GLY A 385 -4.01 25.43 1.34
N LEU A 386 -4.78 24.66 0.57
CA LEU A 386 -5.47 23.45 1.05
C LEU A 386 -4.52 22.41 1.67
N ILE A 387 -3.33 22.24 1.10
CA ILE A 387 -2.31 21.32 1.63
C ILE A 387 -1.80 21.80 2.99
N ILE A 388 -1.43 23.08 3.11
CA ILE A 388 -0.89 23.64 4.35
C ILE A 388 -1.97 23.72 5.43
N ASP A 389 -3.14 24.27 5.09
CA ASP A 389 -4.25 24.40 6.04
C ASP A 389 -4.69 23.01 6.53
N GLY A 390 -4.90 22.06 5.62
CA GLY A 390 -5.30 20.70 5.98
C GLY A 390 -4.23 19.92 6.76
N ALA A 391 -2.94 20.29 6.65
CA ALA A 391 -1.87 19.62 7.38
C ALA A 391 -1.83 20.00 8.87
N PHE A 392 -2.28 21.21 9.23
CA PHE A 392 -2.11 21.77 10.57
C PHE A 392 -3.44 22.09 11.29
N GLN A 393 -4.59 21.88 10.64
CA GLN A 393 -5.89 22.09 11.27
C GLN A 393 -6.20 21.00 12.31
N PRO A 394 -6.61 21.35 13.53
CA PRO A 394 -6.97 20.38 14.58
C PRO A 394 -8.20 19.53 14.22
N GLN A 395 -9.04 20.02 13.32
CA GLN A 395 -10.34 19.46 12.92
C GLN A 395 -10.32 18.78 11.55
N ALA A 396 -9.14 18.43 11.03
CA ALA A 396 -9.06 17.75 9.74
C ALA A 396 -10.02 16.55 9.70
N LEU A 397 -10.72 16.40 8.57
CA LEU A 397 -11.87 15.51 8.29
C LEU A 397 -11.77 14.06 8.85
N TYR A 398 -10.59 13.60 9.24
CA TYR A 398 -10.34 12.21 9.63
C TYR A 398 -9.35 12.08 10.81
N GLY A 399 -9.55 12.89 11.87
CA GLY A 399 -8.83 12.65 13.11
C GLY A 399 -7.81 13.69 13.53
N GLY A 400 -8.00 14.89 13.05
CA GLY A 400 -7.15 16.01 13.44
C GLY A 400 -5.72 15.88 12.90
N PHE A 401 -4.89 16.80 13.32
CA PHE A 401 -3.47 16.90 12.97
C PHE A 401 -2.70 15.55 13.03
N ILE A 402 -2.88 14.79 14.10
CA ILE A 402 -2.14 13.53 14.33
C ILE A 402 -2.53 12.48 13.29
N GLY A 403 -3.81 12.29 13.00
CA GLY A 403 -4.27 11.28 12.05
C GLY A 403 -3.78 11.56 10.63
N VAL A 404 -3.86 12.80 10.19
CA VAL A 404 -3.36 13.23 8.86
C VAL A 404 -1.85 13.07 8.75
N MET A 405 -1.12 13.41 9.82
CA MET A 405 0.33 13.21 9.90
C MET A 405 0.69 11.72 9.80
N VAL A 406 0.09 10.88 10.62
CA VAL A 406 0.34 9.43 10.63
C VAL A 406 0.07 8.81 9.26
N LEU A 407 -1.07 9.15 8.66
CA LEU A 407 -1.44 8.66 7.35
C LEU A 407 -0.45 9.08 6.27
N GLY A 408 -0.02 10.36 6.28
CA GLY A 408 1.00 10.85 5.35
C GLY A 408 2.32 10.11 5.48
N PHE A 409 2.82 9.89 6.71
CA PHE A 409 4.04 9.13 6.96
C PHE A 409 3.90 7.65 6.59
N GLN A 410 2.77 7.01 6.90
CA GLN A 410 2.51 5.62 6.56
C GLN A 410 2.50 5.40 5.05
N ARG A 411 1.78 6.24 4.31
CA ARG A 411 1.73 6.15 2.84
C ARG A 411 3.08 6.49 2.18
N ALA A 412 3.84 7.42 2.73
CA ALA A 412 5.21 7.71 2.28
C ALA A 412 6.13 6.50 2.49
N ALA A 413 6.10 5.87 3.67
CA ALA A 413 6.90 4.70 3.97
C ALA A 413 6.55 3.51 3.06
N PHE A 414 5.27 3.34 2.73
CA PHE A 414 4.80 2.34 1.77
C PHE A 414 5.28 2.65 0.33
N SER A 415 5.38 3.93 -0.03
CA SER A 415 5.81 4.36 -1.37
C SER A 415 7.32 4.26 -1.53
N ASN A 416 8.10 4.96 -0.70
CA ASN A 416 9.56 5.09 -0.87
C ASN A 416 10.40 4.05 -0.11
N GLU A 417 9.79 3.25 0.76
CA GLU A 417 10.43 2.17 1.52
C GLU A 417 11.63 2.63 2.38
N ALA A 418 11.73 3.92 2.72
CA ALA A 418 12.83 4.44 3.51
C ALA A 418 12.75 3.96 4.96
N GLY A 419 13.81 3.36 5.47
CA GLY A 419 13.83 2.72 6.79
C GLY A 419 13.48 1.24 6.77
N LEU A 420 13.05 0.70 5.60
CA LEU A 420 12.67 -0.71 5.45
C LEU A 420 13.85 -1.60 5.00
N GLY A 421 14.86 -1.04 4.37
CA GLY A 421 16.08 -1.74 3.97
C GLY A 421 16.02 -2.44 2.61
N SER A 422 14.86 -2.59 2.00
CA SER A 422 14.63 -3.34 0.75
C SER A 422 15.51 -2.89 -0.42
N ALA A 423 15.56 -1.60 -0.70
CA ALA A 423 16.35 -1.04 -1.79
C ALA A 423 17.86 -1.32 -1.68
N SER A 424 18.37 -1.47 -0.46
CA SER A 424 19.79 -1.79 -0.25
C SER A 424 20.20 -3.14 -0.86
N ILE A 425 19.23 -4.02 -1.16
CA ILE A 425 19.46 -5.30 -1.84
C ILE A 425 19.88 -5.04 -3.31
N ALA A 426 19.14 -4.19 -4.03
CA ALA A 426 19.50 -3.82 -5.41
C ALA A 426 20.76 -2.98 -5.46
N HIS A 427 20.89 -1.98 -4.59
CA HIS A 427 22.04 -1.09 -4.51
C HIS A 427 23.34 -1.82 -4.14
N SER A 428 23.27 -2.93 -3.42
CA SER A 428 24.45 -3.75 -3.09
C SER A 428 25.18 -4.27 -4.32
N ALA A 429 24.46 -4.48 -5.42
CA ALA A 429 25.02 -5.01 -6.67
C ALA A 429 25.71 -3.95 -7.55
N ALA A 430 25.69 -2.67 -7.17
CA ALA A 430 26.29 -1.59 -7.94
C ALA A 430 27.81 -1.71 -8.05
N LYS A 431 28.35 -1.35 -9.21
CA LYS A 431 29.80 -1.30 -9.47
C LYS A 431 30.43 -0.14 -8.74
N THR A 432 30.97 -0.38 -7.55
CA THR A 432 31.68 0.62 -6.76
C THR A 432 32.64 0.00 -5.75
N ASN A 433 33.77 0.68 -5.52
CA ASN A 433 34.71 0.38 -4.44
C ASN A 433 34.44 1.25 -3.19
N HIS A 434 33.47 2.16 -3.26
CA HIS A 434 33.17 3.11 -2.20
C HIS A 434 31.71 2.96 -1.73
N PRO A 435 31.43 2.29 -0.61
CA PRO A 435 30.05 2.05 -0.13
C PRO A 435 29.18 3.31 -0.07
N VAL A 436 29.78 4.42 0.35
CA VAL A 436 29.09 5.71 0.52
C VAL A 436 28.64 6.32 -0.81
N SER A 437 29.30 6.01 -1.93
CA SER A 437 28.84 6.50 -3.24
C SER A 437 27.43 6.01 -3.55
N GLU A 438 27.15 4.75 -3.23
CA GLU A 438 25.82 4.18 -3.44
C GLU A 438 24.78 4.72 -2.46
N GLY A 439 25.20 5.07 -1.24
CA GLY A 439 24.36 5.83 -0.32
C GLY A 439 23.92 7.19 -0.91
N PHE A 440 24.83 7.91 -1.59
CA PHE A 440 24.46 9.14 -2.31
C PHE A 440 23.48 8.88 -3.45
N VAL A 441 23.71 7.84 -4.26
CA VAL A 441 22.80 7.47 -5.35
C VAL A 441 21.39 7.22 -4.83
N ALA A 442 21.26 6.51 -3.71
CA ALA A 442 20.01 6.15 -3.09
C ALA A 442 19.22 7.35 -2.51
N LEU A 443 19.86 8.53 -2.31
CA LEU A 443 19.13 9.75 -1.95
C LEU A 443 18.07 10.13 -2.98
N LEU A 444 18.32 9.84 -4.26
CA LEU A 444 17.43 10.23 -5.34
C LEU A 444 16.14 9.40 -5.37
N GLU A 445 16.15 8.21 -4.78
CA GLU A 445 15.01 7.31 -4.80
C GLU A 445 13.78 7.89 -4.09
N PRO A 446 13.80 8.25 -2.77
CA PRO A 446 12.65 8.89 -2.12
C PRO A 446 12.32 10.28 -2.69
N PHE A 447 13.32 10.97 -3.24
CA PHE A 447 13.10 12.25 -3.89
C PHE A 447 12.23 12.09 -5.15
N ILE A 448 12.61 11.18 -6.06
CA ILE A 448 11.86 10.92 -7.29
C ILE A 448 10.49 10.34 -6.94
N ASP A 449 10.48 9.31 -6.10
CA ASP A 449 9.27 8.56 -5.73
C ASP A 449 8.23 9.45 -5.03
N THR A 450 8.62 10.00 -3.89
CA THR A 450 7.66 10.62 -2.97
C THR A 450 7.57 12.14 -3.18
N VAL A 451 8.73 12.84 -3.22
CA VAL A 451 8.72 14.30 -3.32
C VAL A 451 8.24 14.74 -4.71
N VAL A 452 8.52 13.98 -5.77
CA VAL A 452 8.07 14.35 -7.13
C VAL A 452 6.78 13.61 -7.48
N VAL A 453 6.82 12.28 -7.64
CA VAL A 453 5.69 11.53 -8.24
C VAL A 453 4.45 11.56 -7.35
N CYS A 454 4.57 11.28 -6.04
CA CYS A 454 3.40 11.33 -5.14
C CYS A 454 2.81 12.74 -5.01
N THR A 455 3.67 13.79 -5.01
CA THR A 455 3.17 15.18 -4.98
C THR A 455 2.39 15.53 -6.23
N LEU A 456 2.86 15.10 -7.41
CA LEU A 456 2.14 15.30 -8.65
C LEU A 456 0.79 14.59 -8.65
N THR A 457 0.73 13.34 -8.17
CA THR A 457 -0.52 12.61 -8.00
C THR A 457 -1.48 13.35 -7.06
N ALA A 458 -0.99 13.80 -5.91
CA ALA A 458 -1.80 14.55 -4.94
C ALA A 458 -2.37 15.84 -5.55
N LEU A 459 -1.56 16.60 -6.29
CA LEU A 459 -2.01 17.81 -6.97
C LEU A 459 -3.10 17.51 -8.01
N VAL A 460 -2.97 16.43 -8.79
CA VAL A 460 -4.02 16.01 -9.74
C VAL A 460 -5.34 15.76 -9.02
N LEU A 461 -5.33 15.04 -7.89
CA LEU A 461 -6.52 14.76 -7.10
C LEU A 461 -7.13 16.03 -6.48
N ILE A 462 -6.29 16.94 -5.99
CA ILE A 462 -6.70 18.20 -5.37
C ILE A 462 -7.33 19.14 -6.42
N PHE A 463 -6.68 19.32 -7.57
CA PHE A 463 -7.20 20.18 -8.64
C PHE A 463 -8.52 19.70 -9.22
N THR A 464 -8.71 18.39 -9.32
CA THR A 464 -9.94 17.81 -9.86
C THR A 464 -11.06 17.66 -8.84
N GLY A 465 -10.76 17.87 -7.55
CA GLY A 465 -11.70 17.71 -6.43
C GLY A 465 -12.21 16.27 -6.26
N THR A 466 -11.56 15.28 -6.87
CA THR A 466 -12.02 13.88 -6.85
C THR A 466 -11.79 13.18 -5.51
N TYR A 467 -11.04 13.76 -4.61
CA TYR A 467 -10.83 13.21 -3.26
C TYR A 467 -12.07 13.30 -2.35
N THR A 468 -13.13 13.99 -2.80
CA THR A 468 -14.41 14.11 -2.09
C THR A 468 -15.56 13.65 -2.98
N GLY A 469 -16.51 12.90 -2.40
CA GLY A 469 -17.77 12.55 -3.06
C GLY A 469 -17.72 11.44 -4.12
N GLU A 470 -16.55 10.90 -4.44
CA GLU A 470 -16.42 9.77 -5.37
C GLU A 470 -16.47 8.43 -4.62
N THR A 471 -17.10 7.44 -5.23
CA THR A 471 -17.14 6.07 -4.72
C THR A 471 -15.91 5.24 -5.13
N ALA A 472 -15.17 5.72 -6.13
CA ALA A 472 -13.95 5.07 -6.60
C ALA A 472 -12.83 5.17 -5.57
N THR A 473 -12.00 4.14 -5.45
CA THR A 473 -10.87 4.06 -4.52
C THR A 473 -9.57 3.67 -5.24
N GLY A 474 -8.43 3.95 -4.61
CA GLY A 474 -7.13 3.55 -5.13
C GLY A 474 -6.83 4.08 -6.53
N SER A 475 -6.36 3.23 -7.44
CA SER A 475 -6.01 3.62 -8.81
C SER A 475 -7.21 4.09 -9.64
N ALA A 476 -8.40 3.58 -9.36
CA ALA A 476 -9.63 3.98 -10.04
C ALA A 476 -9.99 5.45 -9.74
N LEU A 477 -9.78 5.93 -8.50
CA LEU A 477 -9.97 7.33 -8.14
C LEU A 477 -9.04 8.25 -8.95
N THR A 478 -7.78 7.85 -9.08
CA THR A 478 -6.82 8.59 -9.91
C THR A 478 -7.23 8.60 -11.37
N ALA A 479 -7.79 7.49 -11.89
CA ALA A 479 -8.29 7.42 -13.25
C ALA A 479 -9.45 8.39 -13.50
N VAL A 480 -10.39 8.50 -12.56
CA VAL A 480 -11.47 9.50 -12.61
C VAL A 480 -10.89 10.91 -12.62
N ALA A 481 -9.89 11.20 -11.78
CA ALA A 481 -9.25 12.51 -11.72
C ALA A 481 -8.65 12.94 -13.08
N PHE A 482 -7.87 12.07 -13.70
CA PHE A 482 -7.30 12.35 -15.02
C PHE A 482 -8.39 12.50 -16.10
N GLY A 483 -9.42 11.67 -16.05
CA GLY A 483 -10.54 11.68 -16.99
C GLY A 483 -11.34 12.98 -17.01
N LYS A 484 -11.39 13.71 -15.88
CA LYS A 484 -12.04 15.04 -15.78
C LYS A 484 -11.34 16.11 -16.63
N VAL A 485 -10.04 15.94 -16.92
CA VAL A 485 -9.23 16.96 -17.62
C VAL A 485 -8.77 16.48 -18.98
N ILE A 486 -8.40 15.21 -19.10
CA ILE A 486 -7.83 14.63 -20.34
C ILE A 486 -8.82 13.62 -20.91
N PRO A 487 -9.52 13.91 -22.02
CA PRO A 487 -10.38 12.94 -22.70
C PRO A 487 -9.57 11.68 -23.09
N GLY A 488 -10.08 10.50 -22.75
CA GLY A 488 -9.39 9.23 -23.03
C GLY A 488 -8.17 8.93 -22.15
N ALA A 489 -7.93 9.69 -21.08
CA ALA A 489 -6.83 9.49 -20.13
C ALA A 489 -6.78 8.07 -19.55
N SER A 490 -7.94 7.40 -19.43
CA SER A 490 -8.05 6.05 -18.86
C SER A 490 -7.14 5.04 -19.55
N ILE A 491 -6.95 5.13 -20.88
CA ILE A 491 -6.09 4.21 -21.64
C ILE A 491 -4.61 4.45 -21.29
N PHE A 492 -4.16 5.72 -21.34
CA PHE A 492 -2.77 6.07 -21.02
C PHE A 492 -2.43 5.75 -19.57
N LEU A 493 -3.36 6.04 -18.66
CA LEU A 493 -3.18 5.72 -17.24
C LEU A 493 -3.15 4.21 -17.01
N THR A 494 -3.95 3.43 -17.72
CA THR A 494 -3.92 1.96 -17.64
C THR A 494 -2.57 1.43 -18.08
N ILE A 495 -1.98 1.97 -19.15
CA ILE A 495 -0.63 1.60 -19.59
C ILE A 495 0.40 1.98 -18.51
N ALA A 496 0.32 3.18 -17.96
CA ALA A 496 1.20 3.62 -16.88
C ALA A 496 1.09 2.69 -15.65
N ILE A 497 -0.13 2.46 -15.15
CA ILE A 497 -0.42 1.58 -14.01
C ILE A 497 0.13 0.17 -14.25
N PHE A 498 -0.08 -0.37 -15.44
CA PHE A 498 0.46 -1.69 -15.79
C PHE A 498 1.99 -1.71 -15.75
N LEU A 499 2.67 -0.72 -16.31
CA LEU A 499 4.13 -0.62 -16.31
C LEU A 499 4.68 -0.44 -14.89
N PHE A 500 4.03 0.38 -14.06
CA PHE A 500 4.38 0.56 -12.64
C PHE A 500 4.26 -0.76 -11.88
N ALA A 501 3.12 -1.45 -11.99
CA ALA A 501 2.91 -2.75 -11.35
C ALA A 501 3.94 -3.79 -11.82
N PHE A 502 4.09 -3.93 -13.13
CA PHE A 502 4.99 -4.89 -13.74
C PHE A 502 6.44 -4.70 -13.27
N SER A 503 6.92 -3.45 -13.30
CA SER A 503 8.30 -3.15 -12.90
C SER A 503 8.53 -3.40 -11.40
N THR A 504 7.57 -3.07 -10.55
CA THR A 504 7.63 -3.33 -9.11
C THR A 504 7.65 -4.83 -8.81
N ILE A 505 6.78 -5.61 -9.46
CA ILE A 505 6.75 -7.07 -9.31
C ILE A 505 8.13 -7.68 -9.69
N LEU A 506 8.76 -7.21 -10.76
CA LEU A 506 10.08 -7.68 -11.17
C LEU A 506 11.13 -7.47 -10.07
N THR A 507 11.21 -6.28 -9.52
CA THR A 507 12.20 -5.93 -8.50
C THR A 507 11.96 -6.69 -7.19
N TRP A 508 10.71 -6.78 -6.75
CA TRP A 508 10.37 -7.50 -5.53
C TRP A 508 10.58 -9.02 -5.67
N SER A 509 10.48 -9.57 -6.88
CA SER A 509 10.87 -10.97 -7.12
C SER A 509 12.36 -11.21 -6.81
N TYR A 510 13.22 -10.25 -7.16
CA TYR A 510 14.65 -10.32 -6.85
C TYR A 510 14.91 -10.20 -5.33
N TYR A 511 14.26 -9.25 -4.65
CA TYR A 511 14.41 -9.09 -3.21
C TYR A 511 14.02 -10.35 -2.45
N GLY A 512 12.91 -10.97 -2.84
CA GLY A 512 12.45 -12.22 -2.23
C GLY A 512 13.37 -13.42 -2.54
N VAL A 513 13.93 -13.50 -3.75
CA VAL A 513 14.94 -14.54 -4.09
C VAL A 513 16.17 -14.41 -3.20
N GLN A 514 16.71 -13.19 -3.04
CA GLN A 514 17.88 -12.95 -2.18
C GLN A 514 17.59 -13.35 -0.71
N ALA A 515 16.38 -13.07 -0.23
CA ALA A 515 15.97 -13.47 1.12
C ALA A 515 15.79 -15.00 1.25
N ALA A 516 15.16 -15.64 0.27
CA ALA A 516 14.99 -17.08 0.27
C ALA A 516 16.34 -17.81 0.23
N GLN A 517 17.26 -17.33 -0.59
CA GLN A 517 18.64 -17.85 -0.64
C GLN A 517 19.38 -17.66 0.69
N SER A 518 19.19 -16.52 1.34
CA SER A 518 19.80 -16.27 2.66
C SER A 518 19.30 -17.21 3.76
N LEU A 519 18.03 -17.67 3.69
CA LEU A 519 17.44 -18.59 4.67
C LEU A 519 17.68 -20.06 4.36
N PHE A 520 17.52 -20.45 3.11
CA PHE A 520 17.44 -21.85 2.69
C PHE A 520 18.66 -22.31 1.86
N GLY A 521 19.61 -21.40 1.61
CA GLY A 521 20.82 -21.66 0.84
C GLY A 521 20.69 -21.28 -0.64
N GLU A 522 21.83 -21.02 -1.27
CA GLU A 522 21.97 -20.50 -2.63
C GLU A 522 21.89 -21.62 -3.68
N THR A 523 20.75 -22.30 -3.73
CA THR A 523 20.53 -23.38 -4.68
C THR A 523 19.54 -22.98 -5.77
N LYS A 524 19.68 -23.57 -6.98
CA LYS A 524 18.71 -23.37 -8.06
C LYS A 524 17.30 -23.84 -7.67
N ILE A 525 17.21 -24.85 -6.80
CA ILE A 525 15.93 -25.38 -6.30
C ILE A 525 15.21 -24.32 -5.48
N VAL A 526 15.88 -23.71 -4.49
CA VAL A 526 15.32 -22.64 -3.66
C VAL A 526 14.85 -21.47 -4.52
N THR A 527 15.70 -21.03 -5.45
CA THR A 527 15.37 -19.96 -6.39
C THR A 527 14.13 -20.27 -7.23
N ASN A 528 14.04 -21.47 -7.79
CA ASN A 528 12.91 -21.84 -8.66
C ASN A 528 11.62 -22.02 -7.87
N ILE A 529 11.67 -22.66 -6.70
CA ILE A 529 10.49 -22.79 -5.82
C ILE A 529 9.97 -21.41 -5.44
N PHE A 530 10.85 -20.50 -5.01
CA PHE A 530 10.45 -19.13 -4.67
C PHE A 530 9.78 -18.44 -5.86
N LYS A 531 10.38 -18.50 -7.07
CA LYS A 531 9.82 -17.87 -8.27
C LYS A 531 8.44 -18.42 -8.61
N ILE A 532 8.23 -19.73 -8.52
CA ILE A 532 6.93 -20.36 -8.78
C ILE A 532 5.88 -19.86 -7.78
N VAL A 533 6.18 -19.91 -6.47
CA VAL A 533 5.28 -19.43 -5.42
C VAL A 533 4.98 -17.93 -5.61
N PHE A 534 5.99 -17.12 -5.94
CA PHE A 534 5.83 -15.70 -6.21
C PHE A 534 4.90 -15.42 -7.39
N LEU A 535 5.03 -16.17 -8.50
CA LEU A 535 4.11 -16.04 -9.65
C LEU A 535 2.67 -16.46 -9.29
N MET A 536 2.51 -17.46 -8.43
CA MET A 536 1.19 -17.83 -7.90
C MET A 536 0.56 -16.69 -7.09
N THR A 537 1.36 -15.99 -6.26
CA THR A 537 0.84 -14.83 -5.51
C THR A 537 0.47 -13.64 -6.41
N VAL A 538 1.11 -13.48 -7.57
CA VAL A 538 0.70 -12.50 -8.59
C VAL A 538 -0.71 -12.82 -9.11
N ILE A 539 -0.98 -14.09 -9.46
CA ILE A 539 -2.30 -14.52 -9.94
C ILE A 539 -3.36 -14.33 -8.85
N LEU A 540 -3.00 -14.74 -7.62
CA LEU A 540 -3.86 -14.64 -6.46
C LEU A 540 -4.26 -13.19 -6.16
N GLY A 541 -3.28 -12.29 -6.11
CA GLY A 541 -3.50 -10.86 -5.84
C GLY A 541 -4.47 -10.21 -6.83
N ALA A 542 -4.38 -10.57 -8.12
CA ALA A 542 -5.31 -10.09 -9.13
C ALA A 542 -6.77 -10.51 -8.88
N SER A 543 -6.99 -11.58 -8.14
CA SER A 543 -8.31 -12.18 -7.91
C SER A 543 -8.97 -11.73 -6.61
N ILE A 544 -8.20 -11.26 -5.62
CA ILE A 544 -8.69 -10.93 -4.26
C ILE A 544 -9.18 -9.49 -4.18
N GLY A 545 -10.03 -9.20 -3.17
CA GLY A 545 -10.49 -7.84 -2.85
C GLY A 545 -9.37 -6.94 -2.31
N LEU A 546 -9.44 -5.64 -2.60
CA LEU A 546 -8.38 -4.68 -2.30
C LEU A 546 -8.08 -4.52 -0.80
N GLY A 547 -9.11 -4.48 0.06
CA GLY A 547 -8.95 -4.16 1.49
C GLY A 547 -7.97 -5.11 2.19
N ALA A 548 -8.23 -6.42 2.12
CA ALA A 548 -7.36 -7.44 2.72
C ALA A 548 -5.92 -7.43 2.17
N VAL A 549 -5.77 -7.09 0.88
CA VAL A 549 -4.44 -7.01 0.25
C VAL A 549 -3.66 -5.79 0.76
N ILE A 550 -4.32 -4.64 0.92
CA ILE A 550 -3.67 -3.42 1.45
C ILE A 550 -3.23 -3.65 2.89
N ASP A 551 -4.12 -4.14 3.75
CA ASP A 551 -3.83 -4.31 5.17
C ASP A 551 -2.66 -5.29 5.36
N PHE A 552 -2.67 -6.41 4.66
CA PHE A 552 -1.58 -7.38 4.71
C PHE A 552 -0.26 -6.81 4.16
N ALA A 553 -0.32 -6.06 3.06
CA ALA A 553 0.85 -5.43 2.46
C ALA A 553 1.46 -4.37 3.38
N ASP A 554 0.66 -3.48 3.97
CA ASP A 554 1.11 -2.46 4.92
C ASP A 554 1.79 -3.09 6.14
N MET A 555 1.20 -4.14 6.68
CA MET A 555 1.75 -4.83 7.85
C MET A 555 3.10 -5.46 7.56
N MET A 556 3.23 -6.19 6.45
CA MET A 556 4.49 -6.82 6.08
C MET A 556 5.57 -5.77 5.81
N PHE A 557 5.25 -4.69 5.09
CA PHE A 557 6.19 -3.63 4.79
C PHE A 557 6.72 -2.95 6.05
N LEU A 558 5.82 -2.39 6.85
CA LEU A 558 6.23 -1.59 8.00
C LEU A 558 6.97 -2.41 9.06
N THR A 559 6.68 -3.71 9.17
CA THR A 559 7.39 -4.60 10.12
C THR A 559 8.87 -4.77 9.77
N LEU A 560 9.28 -4.63 8.50
CA LEU A 560 10.69 -4.63 8.08
C LEU A 560 11.51 -3.53 8.79
N ALA A 561 10.88 -2.42 9.19
CA ALA A 561 11.54 -1.33 9.87
C ALA A 561 12.15 -1.73 11.23
N ILE A 562 11.58 -2.72 11.91
CA ILE A 562 12.06 -3.12 13.26
C ILE A 562 13.50 -3.61 13.18
N PRO A 563 13.79 -4.76 12.53
CA PRO A 563 15.14 -5.29 12.48
C PRO A 563 16.09 -4.36 11.71
N ASN A 564 15.59 -3.69 10.67
CA ASN A 564 16.41 -2.81 9.84
C ASN A 564 16.94 -1.60 10.63
N LEU A 565 16.07 -0.78 11.20
CA LEU A 565 16.49 0.43 11.92
C LEU A 565 17.37 0.12 13.13
N ILE A 566 17.16 -0.99 13.86
CA ILE A 566 18.07 -1.45 14.91
C ILE A 566 19.49 -1.59 14.34
N GLY A 567 19.63 -2.21 13.18
CA GLY A 567 20.91 -2.32 12.48
C GLY A 567 21.50 -0.98 12.06
N LEU A 568 20.68 -0.12 11.47
CA LEU A 568 21.13 1.20 11.00
C LEU A 568 21.62 2.08 12.16
N TYR A 569 20.89 2.13 13.28
CA TYR A 569 21.31 2.88 14.48
C TYR A 569 22.68 2.43 14.96
N LEU A 570 22.86 1.11 15.14
CA LEU A 570 24.11 0.52 15.64
C LEU A 570 25.29 0.81 14.72
N MET A 571 25.06 0.80 13.39
CA MET A 571 26.10 0.91 12.39
C MET A 571 26.30 2.34 11.82
N SER A 572 25.45 3.31 12.18
CA SER A 572 25.50 4.68 11.69
C SER A 572 26.85 5.37 11.91
N GLY A 573 27.53 5.04 13.00
CA GLY A 573 28.88 5.54 13.30
C GLY A 573 29.93 5.14 12.25
N SER A 574 29.87 3.90 11.74
CA SER A 574 30.80 3.42 10.70
C SER A 574 30.53 4.13 9.37
N VAL A 575 29.25 4.30 9.00
CA VAL A 575 28.89 5.04 7.77
C VAL A 575 29.35 6.49 7.85
N SER A 576 29.24 7.12 9.03
CA SER A 576 29.73 8.50 9.23
C SER A 576 31.24 8.64 9.04
N LYS A 577 32.03 7.64 9.48
CA LYS A 577 33.49 7.59 9.24
C LYS A 577 33.80 7.41 7.76
N ASP A 578 33.13 6.46 7.11
CA ASP A 578 33.31 6.20 5.67
C ASP A 578 32.94 7.43 4.83
N LEU A 579 31.87 8.15 5.20
CA LEU A 579 31.47 9.40 4.55
C LEU A 579 32.57 10.46 4.64
N LYS A 580 33.17 10.63 5.83
CA LYS A 580 34.26 11.60 6.01
C LYS A 580 35.44 11.26 5.10
N VAL A 581 35.93 10.03 5.13
CA VAL A 581 37.03 9.55 4.31
C VAL A 581 36.73 9.68 2.81
N TYR A 582 35.54 9.31 2.39
CA TYR A 582 35.12 9.42 0.99
C TYR A 582 35.12 10.88 0.51
N MET A 583 34.55 11.80 1.29
CA MET A 583 34.49 13.21 0.92
C MET A 583 35.88 13.88 0.93
N GLU A 584 36.83 13.43 1.77
CA GLU A 584 38.21 13.86 1.75
C GLU A 584 38.90 13.40 0.46
N LYS A 585 38.71 12.16 0.01
CA LYS A 585 39.23 11.63 -1.24
C LYS A 585 38.69 12.36 -2.48
N VAL A 586 37.40 12.71 -2.47
CA VAL A 586 36.78 13.50 -3.54
C VAL A 586 37.36 14.92 -3.59
N LYS A 587 37.54 15.57 -2.42
CA LYS A 587 38.08 16.92 -2.32
C LYS A 587 39.58 16.99 -2.71
N SER A 588 40.35 15.98 -2.33
CA SER A 588 41.80 15.91 -2.66
C SER A 588 42.08 15.45 -4.09
N GLY A 589 41.05 15.09 -4.87
CA GLY A 589 41.24 14.61 -6.24
C GLY A 589 41.75 13.19 -6.36
N VAL A 590 41.80 12.41 -5.28
CA VAL A 590 42.11 10.97 -5.32
C VAL A 590 40.97 10.20 -6.03
N ILE A 591 39.74 10.60 -5.80
CA ILE A 591 38.59 10.16 -6.59
C ILE A 591 38.36 11.22 -7.66
N VAL A 592 38.75 10.90 -8.88
CA VAL A 592 38.77 11.84 -10.01
C VAL A 592 37.41 11.85 -10.70
N LYS A 593 36.88 13.04 -10.97
CA LYS A 593 35.71 13.23 -11.81
C LYS A 593 36.11 13.03 -13.29
N THR A 594 35.63 11.95 -13.90
CA THR A 594 35.82 11.71 -15.32
C THR A 594 35.04 12.73 -16.16
N LYS A 595 35.72 13.34 -17.15
CA LYS A 595 35.06 14.14 -18.18
C LYS A 595 34.38 13.16 -19.15
N LYS A 596 33.12 12.93 -19.02
CA LYS A 596 32.29 12.35 -20.09
C LYS A 596 31.51 13.45 -20.79
#